data_92c45de46d65ad7820b47cf2a4bb2d0c
#
_entry.id   92c45de46d65ad7820b47cf2a4bb2d0c
#
_cell.length_a   1.000
_cell.length_b   1.000
_cell.length_c   1.000
_cell.angle_alpha   90.00
_cell.angle_beta   90.00
_cell.angle_gamma   90.00
#
_symmetry.space_group_name_H-M   'P 1'
#
loop_
_entity.id
_entity.type
_entity.pdbx_description
1 polymer ?
#
loop_
_entity_poly.entity_id
_entity_poly.type
_entity_poly.pdbx_seq_one_letter_code
_entity_poly.pdbx_strand_id
1 'polypeptide(L)'
;MTRLGIVSDIHCNIAGLEQALELMAPFDQLWCAGDSVFQFRWSNDVVARLRDLNAVVVLGNHEETILGRDGERALSSPKVDQDLVAWMREQPYRIERDVDGKVVAMTHGSPWEPWRDYHYPHESVWGRATELECDVMIVGHTHYKMAQRFGRCLVINPGSAGDPRDHRNDFQLSCATWDTTSDEVTFYDYRDPTRTFVKSSGAL
;
A
#
# COMPACT_ATOMS: atom_id res chain seq x y z
N MET A 1 16.21 15.25 -5.63
CA MET A 1 14.78 15.63 -5.65
C MET A 1 14.02 14.43 -6.18
N THR A 2 13.35 13.74 -5.30
CA THR A 2 12.67 12.46 -5.60
C THR A 2 11.18 12.59 -5.30
N ARG A 3 10.35 12.12 -6.23
CA ARG A 3 8.90 12.01 -6.03
C ARG A 3 8.56 10.52 -5.90
N LEU A 4 8.08 10.12 -4.74
CA LEU A 4 7.63 8.76 -4.49
C LEU A 4 6.16 8.60 -4.93
N GLY A 5 5.87 7.55 -5.71
CA GLY A 5 4.52 7.00 -5.83
C GLY A 5 4.29 5.99 -4.70
N ILE A 6 3.17 6.07 -4.02
CA ILE A 6 2.86 5.25 -2.85
C ILE A 6 1.52 4.55 -3.04
N VAL A 7 1.53 3.22 -2.97
CA VAL A 7 0.34 2.35 -3.02
C VAL A 7 0.33 1.39 -1.85
N SER A 8 -0.82 0.86 -1.51
CA SER A 8 -1.02 -0.20 -0.50
C SER A 8 -2.30 -0.97 -0.80
N ASP A 9 -2.44 -2.15 -0.21
CA ASP A 9 -3.71 -2.88 -0.18
C ASP A 9 -4.32 -3.08 -1.58
N ILE A 10 -3.48 -3.60 -2.51
CA ILE A 10 -3.83 -3.82 -3.92
C ILE A 10 -4.77 -5.02 -4.07
N HIS A 11 -4.62 -6.03 -3.20
CA HIS A 11 -5.51 -7.20 -3.12
C HIS A 11 -5.79 -7.88 -4.46
N CYS A 12 -4.74 -8.10 -5.27
CA CYS A 12 -4.83 -8.69 -6.60
C CYS A 12 -5.59 -7.86 -7.66
N ASN A 13 -5.86 -6.58 -7.42
CA ASN A 13 -6.53 -5.70 -8.37
C ASN A 13 -5.53 -5.01 -9.30
N ILE A 14 -5.12 -5.70 -10.36
CA ILE A 14 -4.17 -5.14 -11.34
C ILE A 14 -4.71 -3.90 -12.03
N ALA A 15 -6.00 -3.85 -12.34
CA ALA A 15 -6.59 -2.70 -13.01
C ALA A 15 -6.58 -1.45 -12.09
N GLY A 16 -6.83 -1.65 -10.80
CA GLY A 16 -6.71 -0.59 -9.79
C GLY A 16 -5.28 -0.09 -9.66
N LEU A 17 -4.30 -1.00 -9.66
CA LEU A 17 -2.88 -0.64 -9.64
C LEU A 17 -2.48 0.17 -10.88
N GLU A 18 -2.82 -0.29 -12.09
CA GLU A 18 -2.46 0.44 -13.32
C GLU A 18 -3.05 1.84 -13.34
N GLN A 19 -4.29 2.01 -12.92
CA GLN A 19 -4.89 3.33 -12.81
C GLN A 19 -4.21 4.22 -11.76
N ALA A 20 -3.78 3.66 -10.63
CA ALA A 20 -2.97 4.37 -9.65
C ALA A 20 -1.65 4.87 -10.24
N LEU A 21 -0.96 4.00 -10.99
CA LEU A 21 0.32 4.35 -11.64
C LEU A 21 0.14 5.50 -12.66
N GLU A 22 -0.92 5.47 -13.45
CA GLU A 22 -1.24 6.55 -14.40
C GLU A 22 -1.51 7.88 -13.69
N LEU A 23 -2.28 7.88 -12.61
CA LEU A 23 -2.64 9.08 -11.87
C LEU A 23 -1.46 9.72 -11.13
N MET A 24 -0.56 8.89 -10.60
CA MET A 24 0.63 9.35 -9.88
C MET A 24 1.74 9.86 -10.81
N ALA A 25 1.74 9.47 -12.08
CA ALA A 25 2.82 9.81 -13.01
C ALA A 25 2.98 11.33 -13.24
N PRO A 26 4.23 11.84 -13.36
CA PRO A 26 5.48 11.11 -13.19
C PRO A 26 5.88 10.92 -11.72
N PHE A 27 6.50 9.80 -11.41
CA PHE A 27 7.17 9.53 -10.13
C PHE A 27 8.52 8.83 -10.39
N ASP A 28 9.45 8.93 -9.44
CA ASP A 28 10.81 8.38 -9.60
C ASP A 28 10.93 6.96 -9.03
N GLN A 29 10.22 6.68 -7.95
CA GLN A 29 10.20 5.37 -7.28
C GLN A 29 8.79 4.99 -6.86
N LEU A 30 8.44 3.71 -6.96
CA LEU A 30 7.18 3.16 -6.43
C LEU A 30 7.44 2.47 -5.09
N TRP A 31 6.64 2.81 -4.08
CA TRP A 31 6.65 2.18 -2.76
C TRP A 31 5.29 1.53 -2.50
N CYS A 32 5.30 0.24 -2.14
CA CYS A 32 4.09 -0.54 -1.87
C CYS A 32 4.09 -1.02 -0.42
N ALA A 33 3.16 -0.49 0.36
CA ALA A 33 3.06 -0.75 1.79
C ALA A 33 2.31 -2.06 2.13
N GLY A 34 2.46 -3.10 1.31
CA GLY A 34 1.95 -4.44 1.57
C GLY A 34 0.54 -4.71 1.06
N ASP A 35 0.07 -5.94 1.32
CA ASP A 35 -1.20 -6.49 0.85
C ASP A 35 -1.40 -6.34 -0.67
N SER A 36 -0.34 -6.67 -1.42
CA SER A 36 -0.34 -6.71 -2.89
C SER A 36 -1.23 -7.83 -3.40
N VAL A 37 -1.25 -8.97 -2.69
CA VAL A 37 -2.10 -10.13 -2.98
C VAL A 37 -3.17 -10.28 -1.91
N PHE A 38 -4.02 -11.30 -2.01
CA PHE A 38 -5.04 -11.62 -1.01
C PHE A 38 -4.70 -12.93 -0.30
N GLN A 39 -5.09 -13.09 0.96
CA GLN A 39 -4.67 -14.19 1.84
C GLN A 39 -4.79 -15.62 1.24
N PHE A 40 -5.70 -15.82 0.26
CA PHE A 40 -5.88 -17.12 -0.43
C PHE A 40 -6.00 -16.96 -1.94
N ARG A 41 -5.62 -15.81 -2.49
CA ARG A 41 -5.62 -15.54 -3.91
C ARG A 41 -4.33 -14.86 -4.32
N TRP A 42 -3.65 -15.44 -5.28
CA TRP A 42 -2.43 -14.93 -5.89
C TRP A 42 -2.72 -14.20 -7.20
N SER A 43 -1.94 -13.19 -7.51
CA SER A 43 -1.97 -12.51 -8.80
C SER A 43 -0.56 -12.38 -9.35
N ASN A 44 -0.25 -13.16 -10.38
CA ASN A 44 1.01 -13.01 -11.10
C ASN A 44 1.16 -11.59 -11.66
N ASP A 45 0.07 -11.02 -12.21
CA ASP A 45 0.09 -9.72 -12.88
C ASP A 45 0.50 -8.59 -11.91
N VAL A 46 -0.07 -8.56 -10.70
CA VAL A 46 0.27 -7.56 -9.69
C VAL A 46 1.72 -7.71 -9.24
N VAL A 47 2.14 -8.95 -8.91
CA VAL A 47 3.49 -9.19 -8.41
C VAL A 47 4.55 -8.94 -9.47
N ALA A 48 4.30 -9.39 -10.72
CA ALA A 48 5.18 -9.09 -11.85
C ALA A 48 5.31 -7.59 -12.07
N ARG A 49 4.18 -6.85 -12.02
CA ARG A 49 4.18 -5.40 -12.22
C ARG A 49 5.00 -4.66 -11.17
N LEU A 50 4.89 -5.04 -9.89
CA LEU A 50 5.70 -4.46 -8.81
C LEU A 50 7.19 -4.78 -9.00
N ARG A 51 7.53 -6.02 -9.36
CA ARG A 51 8.91 -6.44 -9.65
C ARG A 51 9.50 -5.68 -10.84
N ASP A 52 8.77 -5.59 -11.94
CA ASP A 52 9.23 -4.94 -13.18
C ASP A 52 9.46 -3.44 -13.01
N LEU A 53 8.71 -2.79 -12.10
CA LEU A 53 8.92 -1.40 -11.71
C LEU A 53 10.03 -1.21 -10.67
N ASN A 54 10.69 -2.30 -10.24
CA ASN A 54 11.64 -2.27 -9.12
C ASN A 54 11.04 -1.60 -7.87
N ALA A 55 9.76 -1.85 -7.60
CA ALA A 55 9.06 -1.26 -6.47
C ALA A 55 9.72 -1.66 -5.14
N VAL A 56 9.74 -0.73 -4.20
CA VAL A 56 10.09 -1.00 -2.80
C VAL A 56 8.84 -1.57 -2.13
N VAL A 57 8.90 -2.83 -1.70
CA VAL A 57 7.73 -3.56 -1.18
C VAL A 57 7.99 -4.05 0.23
N VAL A 58 6.99 -3.96 1.10
CA VAL A 58 6.94 -4.69 2.37
C VAL A 58 5.81 -5.72 2.34
N LEU A 59 5.96 -6.78 3.13
CA LEU A 59 4.91 -7.79 3.28
C LEU A 59 3.82 -7.29 4.22
N GLY A 60 2.55 -7.50 3.83
CA GLY A 60 1.40 -7.31 4.70
C GLY A 60 0.91 -8.62 5.32
N ASN A 61 -0.20 -8.58 6.04
CA ASN A 61 -0.77 -9.75 6.68
C ASN A 61 -1.36 -10.76 5.66
N HIS A 62 -1.76 -10.30 4.49
CA HIS A 62 -2.23 -11.18 3.42
C HIS A 62 -1.06 -11.95 2.78
N GLU A 63 0.08 -11.31 2.56
CA GLU A 63 1.30 -12.01 2.15
C GLU A 63 1.76 -12.99 3.22
N GLU A 64 1.75 -12.61 4.50
CA GLU A 64 2.11 -13.52 5.59
C GLU A 64 1.26 -14.80 5.57
N THR A 65 -0.05 -14.66 5.36
CA THR A 65 -0.97 -15.79 5.30
C THR A 65 -0.73 -16.67 4.07
N ILE A 66 -0.66 -16.06 2.87
CA ILE A 66 -0.56 -16.85 1.62
C ILE A 66 0.83 -17.49 1.46
N LEU A 67 1.90 -16.82 1.90
CA LEU A 67 3.26 -17.35 1.86
C LEU A 67 3.54 -18.35 2.99
N GLY A 68 2.68 -18.37 4.01
CA GLY A 68 2.71 -19.31 5.11
C GLY A 68 2.05 -20.64 4.76
N ARG A 69 1.90 -21.48 5.79
CA ARG A 69 1.35 -22.84 5.67
C ARG A 69 -0.09 -22.84 5.11
N ASP A 70 -0.90 -21.87 5.49
CA ASP A 70 -2.32 -21.80 5.12
C ASP A 70 -2.51 -21.48 3.62
N GLY A 71 -1.53 -20.86 2.99
CA GLY A 71 -1.54 -20.50 1.58
C GLY A 71 -0.98 -21.58 0.63
N GLU A 72 -0.37 -22.65 1.13
CA GLU A 72 0.27 -23.69 0.31
C GLU A 72 -0.62 -24.21 -0.82
N ARG A 73 -1.91 -24.45 -0.52
CA ARG A 73 -2.88 -24.92 -1.51
C ARG A 73 -3.11 -23.90 -2.64
N ALA A 74 -3.16 -22.62 -2.31
CA ALA A 74 -3.36 -21.55 -3.31
C ALA A 74 -2.11 -21.42 -4.20
N LEU A 75 -0.92 -21.47 -3.60
CA LEU A 75 0.35 -21.35 -4.30
C LEU A 75 0.75 -22.59 -5.09
N SER A 76 0.21 -23.78 -4.79
CA SER A 76 0.47 -25.01 -5.55
C SER A 76 -0.28 -25.08 -6.89
N SER A 77 -1.13 -24.11 -7.20
CA SER A 77 -1.81 -24.04 -8.50
C SER A 77 -0.79 -23.93 -9.65
N PRO A 78 -0.95 -24.70 -10.75
CA PRO A 78 -0.06 -24.61 -11.92
C PRO A 78 -0.12 -23.26 -12.64
N LYS A 79 -1.07 -22.41 -12.28
CA LYS A 79 -1.20 -21.04 -12.80
C LYS A 79 -0.36 -20.03 -12.02
N VAL A 80 0.17 -20.39 -10.86
CA VAL A 80 1.00 -19.52 -10.05
C VAL A 80 2.44 -19.61 -10.52
N ASP A 81 3.01 -18.45 -10.82
CA ASP A 81 4.42 -18.32 -11.19
C ASP A 81 5.29 -18.40 -9.92
N GLN A 82 6.09 -19.48 -9.83
CA GLN A 82 6.91 -19.75 -8.65
C GLN A 82 8.09 -18.80 -8.51
N ASP A 83 8.59 -18.21 -9.59
CA ASP A 83 9.66 -17.20 -9.53
C ASP A 83 9.13 -15.90 -8.90
N LEU A 84 7.87 -15.55 -9.16
CA LEU A 84 7.21 -14.43 -8.50
C LEU A 84 6.94 -14.69 -7.03
N VAL A 85 6.58 -15.94 -6.68
CA VAL A 85 6.43 -16.35 -5.26
C VAL A 85 7.77 -16.25 -4.53
N ALA A 86 8.86 -16.73 -5.16
CA ALA A 86 10.19 -16.63 -4.59
C ALA A 86 10.61 -15.17 -4.38
N TRP A 87 10.41 -14.31 -5.37
CA TRP A 87 10.68 -12.88 -5.26
C TRP A 87 9.89 -12.21 -4.12
N MET A 88 8.60 -12.52 -3.99
CA MET A 88 7.78 -11.97 -2.91
C MET A 88 8.25 -12.43 -1.52
N ARG A 89 8.70 -13.68 -1.38
CA ARG A 89 9.25 -14.20 -0.12
C ARG A 89 10.51 -13.49 0.37
N GLU A 90 11.24 -12.84 -0.52
CA GLU A 90 12.44 -12.07 -0.20
C GLU A 90 12.12 -10.66 0.33
N GLN A 91 10.87 -10.21 0.23
CA GLN A 91 10.51 -8.87 0.68
C GLN A 91 10.41 -8.81 2.22
N PRO A 92 10.85 -7.72 2.84
CA PRO A 92 10.83 -7.57 4.30
C PRO A 92 9.44 -7.16 4.82
N TYR A 93 9.22 -7.30 6.13
CA TYR A 93 8.04 -6.73 6.83
C TYR A 93 8.22 -5.25 7.18
N ARG A 94 9.45 -4.79 7.26
CA ARG A 94 9.81 -3.40 7.53
C ARG A 94 11.03 -3.02 6.71
N ILE A 95 11.01 -1.81 6.21
CA ILE A 95 12.16 -1.24 5.51
C ILE A 95 12.43 0.18 6.02
N GLU A 96 13.70 0.58 5.95
CA GLU A 96 14.13 1.94 6.21
C GLU A 96 15.21 2.31 5.19
N ARG A 97 15.07 3.46 4.54
CA ARG A 97 16.01 3.95 3.54
C ARG A 97 16.21 5.46 3.66
N ASP A 98 17.39 5.92 3.30
CA ASP A 98 17.62 7.33 3.00
C ASP A 98 17.07 7.66 1.61
N VAL A 99 16.24 8.69 1.54
CA VAL A 99 15.75 9.26 0.28
C VAL A 99 15.98 10.77 0.33
N ASP A 100 16.94 11.24 -0.45
CA ASP A 100 17.35 12.66 -0.49
C ASP A 100 17.70 13.25 0.90
N GLY A 101 18.34 12.46 1.77
CA GLY A 101 18.73 12.88 3.12
C GLY A 101 17.60 12.82 4.16
N LYS A 102 16.45 12.22 3.81
CA LYS A 102 15.35 11.94 4.74
C LYS A 102 15.26 10.44 5.02
N VAL A 103 15.14 10.08 6.28
CA VAL A 103 14.93 8.70 6.70
C VAL A 103 13.47 8.34 6.47
N VAL A 104 13.22 7.47 5.48
CA VAL A 104 11.89 6.97 5.13
C VAL A 104 11.76 5.53 5.59
N ALA A 105 10.82 5.28 6.49
CA ALA A 105 10.48 3.94 6.96
C ALA A 105 9.12 3.51 6.40
N MET A 106 8.95 2.20 6.19
CA MET A 106 7.68 1.64 5.75
C MET A 106 7.41 0.29 6.44
N THR A 107 6.19 0.13 6.89
CA THR A 107 5.59 -1.12 7.39
C THR A 107 4.17 -1.24 6.82
N HIS A 108 3.57 -2.44 6.89
CA HIS A 108 2.19 -2.55 6.41
C HIS A 108 1.18 -1.98 7.41
N GLY A 109 1.18 -2.45 8.65
CA GLY A 109 0.19 -2.06 9.66
C GLY A 109 0.67 -0.96 10.59
N SER A 110 1.17 -1.36 11.74
CA SER A 110 1.66 -0.47 12.79
C SER A 110 3.14 -0.09 12.57
N PRO A 111 3.56 1.15 12.88
CA PRO A 111 4.99 1.49 12.97
C PRO A 111 5.72 0.77 14.11
N TRP A 112 4.97 0.25 15.08
CA TRP A 112 5.48 -0.44 16.27
C TRP A 112 5.30 -1.96 16.14
N GLU A 113 6.22 -2.73 16.71
CA GLU A 113 6.11 -4.18 16.76
C GLU A 113 4.80 -4.62 17.47
N PRO A 114 4.16 -5.67 16.97
CA PRO A 114 4.54 -6.59 15.90
C PRO A 114 4.18 -6.15 14.47
N TRP A 115 3.98 -4.86 14.19
CA TRP A 115 3.69 -4.22 12.90
C TRP A 115 2.36 -4.65 12.25
N ARG A 116 1.40 -5.16 13.03
CA ARG A 116 0.15 -5.77 12.56
C ARG A 116 -1.11 -5.05 13.01
N ASP A 117 -0.97 -4.09 13.95
CA ASP A 117 -2.13 -3.44 14.53
C ASP A 117 -2.80 -2.49 13.53
N TYR A 118 -4.13 -2.42 13.62
CA TYR A 118 -4.91 -1.46 12.87
C TYR A 118 -4.93 -0.13 13.63
N HIS A 119 -4.39 0.91 13.03
CA HIS A 119 -4.41 2.27 13.57
C HIS A 119 -5.08 3.21 12.59
N TYR A 120 -6.35 3.51 12.87
CA TYR A 120 -7.12 4.44 12.05
C TYR A 120 -6.67 5.89 12.25
N PRO A 121 -6.85 6.78 11.24
CA PRO A 121 -6.32 8.16 11.28
C PRO A 121 -6.78 9.00 12.48
N HIS A 122 -7.91 8.69 13.09
CA HIS A 122 -8.49 9.44 14.21
C HIS A 122 -8.04 8.94 15.60
N GLU A 123 -7.25 7.87 15.67
CA GLU A 123 -6.85 7.28 16.94
C GLU A 123 -5.71 8.05 17.62
N SER A 124 -5.82 8.16 18.96
CA SER A 124 -4.84 8.89 19.78
C SER A 124 -3.46 8.22 19.84
N VAL A 125 -3.37 6.94 19.48
CA VAL A 125 -2.11 6.19 19.43
C VAL A 125 -1.07 6.84 18.54
N TRP A 126 -1.49 7.59 17.52
CA TRP A 126 -0.59 8.31 16.63
C TRP A 126 0.24 9.40 17.33
N GLY A 127 -0.16 9.85 18.53
CA GLY A 127 0.67 10.72 19.36
C GLY A 127 2.06 10.12 19.66
N ARG A 128 2.19 8.79 19.72
CA ARG A 128 3.47 8.09 19.88
C ARG A 128 4.40 8.22 18.65
N ALA A 129 3.86 8.60 17.49
CA ALA A 129 4.69 8.79 16.30
C ALA A 129 5.71 9.94 16.44
N THR A 130 5.56 10.79 17.45
CA THR A 130 6.60 11.77 17.84
C THR A 130 7.92 11.12 18.29
N GLU A 131 7.89 9.85 18.68
CA GLU A 131 9.03 9.07 19.16
C GLU A 131 9.73 8.31 18.03
N LEU A 132 9.15 8.28 16.82
CA LEU A 132 9.75 7.60 15.67
C LEU A 132 11.01 8.35 15.20
N GLU A 133 12.06 7.59 14.92
CA GLU A 133 13.36 8.12 14.50
C GLU A 133 13.45 8.34 12.98
N CYS A 134 12.33 8.28 12.25
CA CYS A 134 12.25 8.57 10.82
C CYS A 134 11.62 9.94 10.53
N ASP A 135 11.89 10.47 9.34
CA ASP A 135 11.28 11.71 8.85
C ASP A 135 9.92 11.43 8.20
N VAL A 136 9.78 10.24 7.59
CA VAL A 136 8.54 9.76 6.98
C VAL A 136 8.30 8.32 7.37
N MET A 137 7.07 8.00 7.78
CA MET A 137 6.57 6.65 8.03
C MET A 137 5.42 6.35 7.07
N ILE A 138 5.60 5.36 6.21
CA ILE A 138 4.56 4.89 5.29
C ILE A 138 3.90 3.64 5.90
N VAL A 139 2.56 3.63 5.92
CA VAL A 139 1.74 2.51 6.40
C VAL A 139 0.57 2.26 5.44
N GLY A 140 -0.11 1.12 5.59
CA GLY A 140 -1.31 0.73 4.83
C GLY A 140 -2.39 0.15 5.76
N HIS A 141 -2.87 -1.07 5.44
CA HIS A 141 -3.67 -1.97 6.28
C HIS A 141 -5.10 -1.50 6.60
N THR A 142 -5.28 -0.26 6.97
CA THR A 142 -6.61 0.29 7.31
C THR A 142 -7.43 0.64 6.08
N HIS A 143 -6.81 0.80 4.92
CA HIS A 143 -7.38 1.34 3.68
C HIS A 143 -7.87 2.79 3.80
N TYR A 144 -7.50 3.50 4.87
CA TYR A 144 -7.91 4.88 5.14
C TYR A 144 -6.77 5.84 4.89
N LYS A 145 -6.99 6.81 4.01
CA LYS A 145 -5.98 7.82 3.69
C LYS A 145 -5.60 8.65 4.91
N MET A 146 -4.30 8.87 5.07
CA MET A 146 -3.75 9.76 6.10
C MET A 146 -2.46 10.39 5.60
N ALA A 147 -2.31 11.69 5.81
CA ALA A 147 -1.04 12.40 5.78
C ALA A 147 -1.04 13.35 6.97
N GLN A 148 -0.31 12.99 8.01
CA GLN A 148 -0.29 13.77 9.25
C GLN A 148 1.11 13.79 9.85
N ARG A 149 1.53 14.96 10.31
CA ARG A 149 2.84 15.14 10.95
C ARG A 149 2.72 15.06 12.46
N PHE A 150 3.61 14.27 13.04
CA PHE A 150 3.78 14.09 14.48
C PHE A 150 5.24 14.39 14.84
N GLY A 151 5.49 15.55 15.43
CA GLY A 151 6.86 16.02 15.63
C GLY A 151 7.61 16.11 14.30
N ARG A 152 8.74 15.40 14.19
CA ARG A 152 9.51 15.33 12.93
C ARG A 152 8.92 14.36 11.91
N CYS A 153 8.20 13.34 12.34
CA CYS A 153 7.73 12.27 11.49
C CYS A 153 6.44 12.64 10.75
N LEU A 154 6.44 12.55 9.43
CA LEU A 154 5.25 12.58 8.58
C LEU A 154 4.74 11.16 8.38
N VAL A 155 3.55 10.84 8.86
CA VAL A 155 2.91 9.54 8.65
C VAL A 155 2.02 9.61 7.42
N ILE A 156 2.23 8.69 6.46
CA ILE A 156 1.47 8.60 5.21
C ILE A 156 0.82 7.22 5.12
N ASN A 157 -0.50 7.20 4.92
CA ASN A 157 -1.23 6.02 4.47
C ASN A 157 -1.89 6.38 3.13
N PRO A 158 -1.57 5.72 2.01
CA PRO A 158 -2.13 6.06 0.70
C PRO A 158 -3.60 5.66 0.55
N GLY A 159 -4.16 4.93 1.52
CA GLY A 159 -5.42 4.22 1.39
C GLY A 159 -5.25 2.88 0.69
N SER A 160 -6.16 2.49 -0.16
CA SER A 160 -6.11 1.21 -0.87
C SER A 160 -6.23 1.39 -2.38
N ALA A 161 -5.34 0.73 -3.11
CA ALA A 161 -5.38 0.68 -4.58
C ALA A 161 -6.23 -0.49 -5.13
N GLY A 162 -6.83 -1.32 -4.25
CA GLY A 162 -7.55 -2.50 -4.70
C GLY A 162 -8.83 -2.88 -3.96
N ASP A 163 -8.99 -2.41 -2.71
CA ASP A 163 -10.16 -2.73 -1.88
C ASP A 163 -10.63 -1.49 -1.09
N PRO A 164 -11.54 -0.67 -1.66
CA PRO A 164 -11.93 0.61 -1.08
C PRO A 164 -12.78 0.41 0.17
N ARG A 165 -12.31 0.95 1.31
CA ARG A 165 -13.02 0.91 2.60
C ARG A 165 -13.23 2.28 3.23
N ASP A 166 -12.56 3.31 2.73
CA ASP A 166 -12.67 4.67 3.29
C ASP A 166 -13.99 5.33 2.88
N HIS A 167 -14.92 5.44 3.83
CA HIS A 167 -16.21 6.10 3.60
C HIS A 167 -16.07 7.62 3.42
N ARG A 168 -14.94 8.22 3.82
CA ARG A 168 -14.70 9.67 3.70
C ARG A 168 -14.46 10.09 2.24
N ASN A 169 -14.12 9.15 1.36
CA ASN A 169 -13.94 9.38 -0.07
C ASN A 169 -14.95 8.62 -0.95
N ASP A 170 -16.14 8.33 -0.40
CA ASP A 170 -17.20 7.60 -1.09
C ASP A 170 -16.79 6.18 -1.54
N PHE A 171 -15.97 5.51 -0.74
CA PHE A 171 -15.45 4.17 -1.04
C PHE A 171 -14.72 4.10 -2.39
N GLN A 172 -13.98 5.13 -2.74
CA GLN A 172 -13.09 5.11 -3.89
C GLN A 172 -11.75 4.46 -3.55
N LEU A 173 -11.09 3.89 -4.55
CA LEU A 173 -9.69 3.52 -4.47
C LEU A 173 -8.84 4.77 -4.32
N SER A 174 -7.65 4.61 -3.76
CA SER A 174 -6.74 5.75 -3.59
C SER A 174 -5.27 5.34 -3.62
N CYS A 175 -4.45 6.30 -4.01
CA CYS A 175 -3.00 6.24 -3.95
C CYS A 175 -2.46 7.64 -3.61
N ALA A 176 -1.15 7.76 -3.40
CA ALA A 176 -0.55 9.03 -3.05
C ALA A 176 0.80 9.23 -3.75
N THR A 177 1.20 10.50 -3.89
CA THR A 177 2.60 10.86 -4.13
C THR A 177 3.11 11.69 -2.97
N TRP A 178 4.41 11.58 -2.69
CA TRP A 178 5.13 12.43 -1.77
C TRP A 178 6.39 13.00 -2.43
N ASP A 179 6.56 14.31 -2.37
CA ASP A 179 7.71 15.02 -2.90
C ASP A 179 8.71 15.32 -1.77
N THR A 180 9.96 14.85 -1.94
CA THR A 180 10.99 14.99 -0.92
C THR A 180 11.42 16.44 -0.66
N THR A 181 11.22 17.33 -1.62
CA THR A 181 11.67 18.73 -1.53
C THR A 181 10.63 19.62 -0.89
N SER A 182 9.38 19.57 -1.37
CA SER A 182 8.26 20.35 -0.85
C SER A 182 7.64 19.76 0.41
N ASP A 183 7.89 18.47 0.66
CA ASP A 183 7.27 17.67 1.73
C ASP A 183 5.75 17.51 1.53
N GLU A 184 5.28 17.75 0.30
CA GLU A 184 3.87 17.69 -0.07
C GLU A 184 3.44 16.27 -0.35
N VAL A 185 2.28 15.89 0.22
CA VAL A 185 1.57 14.65 -0.08
C VAL A 185 0.34 14.97 -0.92
N THR A 186 0.24 14.41 -2.11
CA THR A 186 -0.94 14.51 -2.97
C THR A 186 -1.65 13.16 -3.02
N PHE A 187 -2.96 13.15 -2.70
CA PHE A 187 -3.81 11.97 -2.84
C PHE A 187 -4.58 11.99 -4.14
N TYR A 188 -4.76 10.80 -4.72
CA TYR A 188 -5.59 10.56 -5.91
C TYR A 188 -6.68 9.58 -5.56
N ASP A 189 -7.94 10.00 -5.66
CA ASP A 189 -9.11 9.15 -5.52
C ASP A 189 -9.63 8.76 -6.88
N TYR A 190 -9.98 7.48 -7.06
CA TYR A 190 -10.49 6.99 -8.34
C TYR A 190 -11.46 5.82 -8.12
N ARG A 191 -12.33 5.62 -9.11
CA ARG A 191 -13.27 4.50 -9.07
C ARG A 191 -12.56 3.20 -9.38
N ASP A 192 -12.97 2.14 -8.70
CA ASP A 192 -12.47 0.80 -9.01
C ASP A 192 -12.87 0.41 -10.45
N PRO A 193 -11.92 0.25 -11.39
CA PRO A 193 -12.23 -0.06 -12.79
C PRO A 193 -12.85 -1.45 -12.96
N THR A 194 -12.74 -2.32 -11.95
CA THR A 194 -13.33 -3.67 -11.97
C THR A 194 -14.78 -3.71 -11.50
N ARG A 195 -15.27 -2.63 -10.87
CA ARG A 195 -16.64 -2.53 -10.35
C ARG A 195 -17.53 -1.74 -11.31
N THR A 196 -18.44 -2.42 -12.00
CA THR A 196 -19.54 -1.76 -12.71
C THR A 196 -20.59 -1.31 -11.70
N PHE A 197 -20.66 0.00 -11.45
CA PHE A 197 -21.77 0.57 -10.71
C PHE A 197 -23.01 0.58 -11.63
N VAL A 198 -23.89 -0.41 -11.46
CA VAL A 198 -25.26 -0.29 -11.99
C VAL A 198 -25.92 0.81 -11.15
N LYS A 199 -26.12 2.00 -11.74
CA LYS A 199 -27.05 2.98 -11.16
C LYS A 199 -28.38 2.24 -11.01
N SER A 200 -28.81 1.93 -9.78
CA SER A 200 -30.21 1.60 -9.55
C SER A 200 -31.00 2.83 -9.97
N SER A 201 -31.64 2.77 -11.12
CA SER A 201 -32.68 3.71 -11.52
C SER A 201 -33.82 3.53 -10.51
N GLY A 202 -33.73 4.24 -9.38
CA GLY A 202 -34.89 4.39 -8.49
C GLY A 202 -35.95 5.16 -9.27
N ALA A 203 -36.88 4.43 -9.88
CA ALA A 203 -38.15 4.98 -10.21
C ALA A 203 -38.93 5.10 -8.89
N LEU A 204 -39.16 6.35 -8.44
CA LEU A 204 -40.20 6.72 -7.51
C LEU A 204 -41.52 6.68 -8.23
#